data_ee20add7df9ac7e03a7e9d893b617a27
#
_entry.id   ee20add7df9ac7e03a7e9d893b617a27
#
_cell.length_a   1.000
_cell.length_b   1.000
_cell.length_c   1.000
_cell.angle_alpha   90.00
_cell.angle_beta   90.00
_cell.angle_gamma   90.00
#
_symmetry.space_group_name_H-M   'P 1'
#
loop_
_entity.id
_entity.type
_entity.pdbx_description
1 polymer ?
#
loop_
_entity_poly.entity_id
_entity_poly.type
_entity_poly.pdbx_seq_one_letter_code
_entity_poly.pdbx_strand_id
1 'polypeptide(L)'
;GNPYIGSGELDGNGVPPDFFSDIHMRKAFNYCFDWDAYIADALAGEAIQNYGPINQGLIGYDFDAPHYSYDPAMCEEELKLAWDGQVWEKGFRMQVGFNTGNVTRQTIVQILQANFRAIDPKFQVEIIGLPWPSFLAGIRAARFPIFVSGWGEDIHDPHNWAQPFLVGTYAARQKLP
;
A
#
# COMPACT_ATOMS: atom_id res chain seq x y z
N GLY A 1 19.92 9.78 -5.82
CA GLY A 1 18.46 9.65 -5.95
C GLY A 1 17.89 8.63 -4.98
N ASN A 2 16.58 8.54 -4.91
CA ASN A 2 15.88 7.51 -4.13
C ASN A 2 15.66 6.28 -5.01
N PRO A 3 16.31 5.13 -4.76
CA PRO A 3 16.22 3.97 -5.65
C PRO A 3 14.81 3.33 -5.67
N TYR A 4 13.98 3.60 -4.65
CA TYR A 4 12.65 2.97 -4.54
C TYR A 4 11.59 3.59 -5.44
N ILE A 5 11.87 4.77 -6.01
CA ILE A 5 10.97 5.50 -6.92
C ILE A 5 11.49 5.54 -8.36
N GLY A 6 12.51 4.76 -8.71
CA GLY A 6 13.08 4.72 -10.05
C GLY A 6 13.65 6.06 -10.51
N SER A 7 13.20 6.57 -11.66
CA SER A 7 13.62 7.87 -12.19
C SER A 7 13.23 9.07 -11.31
N GLY A 8 12.20 8.91 -10.47
CA GLY A 8 11.62 9.99 -9.68
C GLY A 8 10.59 10.84 -10.43
N GLU A 9 10.25 10.43 -11.64
CA GLU A 9 9.28 11.08 -12.51
C GLU A 9 8.27 10.06 -13.07
N LEU A 10 7.11 10.52 -13.49
CA LEU A 10 6.11 9.67 -14.14
C LEU A 10 6.41 9.55 -15.64
N ASP A 11 7.38 8.71 -15.96
CA ASP A 11 7.93 8.51 -17.31
C ASP A 11 7.92 7.02 -17.76
N GLY A 12 7.26 6.16 -16.98
CA GLY A 12 7.26 4.70 -17.15
C GLY A 12 8.43 4.00 -16.48
N ASN A 13 9.49 4.72 -16.07
CA ASN A 13 10.68 4.18 -15.40
C ASN A 13 10.77 4.55 -13.91
N GLY A 14 9.80 5.31 -13.42
CA GLY A 14 9.74 5.74 -12.03
C GLY A 14 8.36 6.28 -11.64
N VAL A 15 8.34 6.86 -10.44
CA VAL A 15 7.19 7.59 -9.88
C VAL A 15 7.69 8.83 -9.14
N PRO A 16 6.93 9.94 -9.14
CA PRO A 16 7.27 11.11 -8.34
C PRO A 16 7.18 10.80 -6.84
N PRO A 17 7.88 11.55 -5.99
CA PRO A 17 7.89 11.32 -4.53
C PRO A 17 6.51 11.40 -3.86
N ASP A 18 5.58 12.11 -4.48
CA ASP A 18 4.20 12.32 -4.04
C ASP A 18 3.17 11.50 -4.85
N PHE A 19 3.61 10.41 -5.47
CA PHE A 19 2.78 9.58 -6.36
C PHE A 19 1.43 9.18 -5.75
N PHE A 20 1.40 8.89 -4.45
CA PHE A 20 0.17 8.55 -3.72
C PHE A 20 -0.59 9.76 -3.17
N SER A 21 -0.22 11.00 -3.49
CA SER A 21 -1.08 12.16 -3.24
C SER A 21 -2.35 12.10 -4.09
N ASP A 22 -2.27 11.50 -5.27
CA ASP A 22 -3.40 11.22 -6.14
C ASP A 22 -4.34 10.18 -5.51
N ILE A 23 -5.64 10.52 -5.42
CA ILE A 23 -6.66 9.64 -4.81
C ILE A 23 -6.91 8.38 -5.65
N HIS A 24 -6.82 8.50 -6.99
CA HIS A 24 -7.05 7.40 -7.90
C HIS A 24 -5.95 6.33 -7.77
N MET A 25 -4.70 6.73 -7.54
CA MET A 25 -3.63 5.79 -7.23
C MET A 25 -3.88 5.01 -5.93
N ARG A 26 -4.33 5.68 -4.87
CA ARG A 26 -4.67 5.00 -3.61
C ARG A 26 -5.81 4.01 -3.79
N LYS A 27 -6.85 4.39 -4.55
CA LYS A 27 -7.98 3.50 -4.87
C LYS A 27 -7.56 2.32 -5.73
N ALA A 28 -6.75 2.56 -6.79
CA ALA A 28 -6.25 1.50 -7.65
C ALA A 28 -5.51 0.42 -6.85
N PHE A 29 -4.64 0.81 -5.93
CA PHE A 29 -3.92 -0.13 -5.07
C PHE A 29 -4.84 -0.93 -4.13
N ASN A 30 -5.94 -0.35 -3.69
CA ASN A 30 -6.93 -1.05 -2.88
C ASN A 30 -7.77 -2.02 -3.70
N TYR A 31 -8.24 -1.62 -4.90
CA TYR A 31 -9.02 -2.50 -5.77
C TYR A 31 -8.19 -3.59 -6.43
N CYS A 32 -6.90 -3.37 -6.66
CA CYS A 32 -5.98 -4.36 -7.21
C CYS A 32 -5.50 -5.41 -6.18
N PHE A 33 -5.81 -5.24 -4.90
CA PHE A 33 -5.41 -6.20 -3.88
C PHE A 33 -6.51 -7.22 -3.63
N ASP A 34 -6.16 -8.51 -3.76
CA ASP A 34 -7.09 -9.63 -3.49
C ASP A 34 -7.12 -9.92 -1.99
N TRP A 35 -8.01 -9.24 -1.29
CA TRP A 35 -8.19 -9.31 0.15
C TRP A 35 -8.59 -10.71 0.60
N ASP A 36 -9.56 -11.32 -0.09
CA ASP A 36 -10.13 -12.61 0.27
C ASP A 36 -9.11 -13.73 0.07
N ALA A 37 -8.44 -13.77 -1.08
CA ALA A 37 -7.39 -14.74 -1.33
C ALA A 37 -6.22 -14.58 -0.35
N TYR A 38 -5.83 -13.36 -0.03
CA TYR A 38 -4.77 -13.13 0.95
C TYR A 38 -5.14 -13.65 2.34
N ILE A 39 -6.37 -13.37 2.81
CA ILE A 39 -6.86 -13.84 4.11
C ILE A 39 -6.98 -15.36 4.13
N ALA A 40 -7.58 -15.95 3.09
CA ALA A 40 -7.81 -17.38 3.02
C ALA A 40 -6.50 -18.19 2.92
N ASP A 41 -5.63 -17.80 1.98
CA ASP A 41 -4.47 -18.62 1.61
C ASP A 41 -3.21 -18.26 2.40
N ALA A 42 -2.92 -16.98 2.59
CA ALA A 42 -1.70 -16.55 3.29
C ALA A 42 -1.86 -16.49 4.81
N LEU A 43 -3.07 -16.26 5.29
CA LEU A 43 -3.39 -16.13 6.72
C LEU A 43 -4.28 -17.27 7.24
N ALA A 44 -4.53 -18.30 6.43
CA ALA A 44 -5.33 -19.48 6.76
C ALA A 44 -6.75 -19.14 7.31
N GLY A 45 -7.32 -18.02 6.88
CA GLY A 45 -8.61 -17.52 7.34
C GLY A 45 -8.59 -16.89 8.74
N GLU A 46 -7.41 -16.73 9.36
CA GLU A 46 -7.27 -16.24 10.74
C GLU A 46 -7.13 -14.71 10.84
N ALA A 47 -7.67 -13.99 9.86
CA ALA A 47 -7.67 -12.54 9.84
C ALA A 47 -8.95 -12.01 9.23
N ILE A 48 -9.18 -10.72 9.43
CA ILE A 48 -10.27 -9.96 8.81
C ILE A 48 -9.72 -8.74 8.10
N GLN A 49 -10.39 -8.32 7.04
CA GLN A 49 -10.16 -6.99 6.49
C GLN A 49 -10.73 -5.96 7.45
N ASN A 50 -9.89 -5.03 7.90
CA ASN A 50 -10.33 -3.95 8.77
C ASN A 50 -10.86 -2.76 7.95
N TYR A 51 -11.94 -2.13 8.42
CA TYR A 51 -12.56 -0.98 7.76
C TYR A 51 -12.15 0.30 8.48
N GLY A 52 -11.26 1.06 7.88
CA GLY A 52 -10.74 2.29 8.47
C GLY A 52 -9.60 2.06 9.50
N PRO A 53 -9.24 3.12 10.24
CA PRO A 53 -8.06 3.10 11.09
C PRO A 53 -8.29 2.46 12.48
N ILE A 54 -9.55 2.29 12.91
CA ILE A 54 -9.89 1.69 14.20
C ILE A 54 -10.16 0.21 13.98
N ASN A 55 -9.54 -0.65 14.77
CA ASN A 55 -9.73 -2.09 14.63
C ASN A 55 -11.06 -2.56 15.22
N GLN A 56 -11.58 -3.63 14.61
CA GLN A 56 -12.77 -4.30 15.13
C GLN A 56 -12.55 -4.76 16.57
N GLY A 57 -13.54 -4.50 17.41
CA GLY A 57 -13.51 -4.76 18.85
C GLY A 57 -13.19 -3.53 19.70
N LEU A 58 -12.68 -2.46 19.08
CA LEU A 58 -12.45 -1.18 19.77
C LEU A 58 -13.65 -0.24 19.64
N ILE A 59 -13.80 0.65 20.62
CA ILE A 59 -14.81 1.72 20.58
C ILE A 59 -14.51 2.61 19.37
N GLY A 60 -15.55 2.92 18.58
CA GLY A 60 -15.43 3.75 17.38
C GLY A 60 -15.14 2.96 16.12
N TYR A 61 -15.08 1.62 16.16
CA TYR A 61 -15.11 0.82 14.96
C TYR A 61 -16.46 0.98 14.25
N ASP A 62 -16.42 1.25 12.96
CA ASP A 62 -17.61 1.45 12.15
C ASP A 62 -17.79 0.23 11.22
N PHE A 63 -18.82 -0.58 11.47
CA PHE A 63 -19.15 -1.75 10.67
C PHE A 63 -19.74 -1.40 9.30
N ASP A 64 -20.23 -0.17 9.15
CA ASP A 64 -20.83 0.33 7.91
C ASP A 64 -19.85 1.19 7.09
N ALA A 65 -18.61 1.31 7.55
CA ALA A 65 -17.60 2.08 6.85
C ALA A 65 -17.36 1.53 5.43
N PRO A 66 -17.23 2.39 4.42
CA PRO A 66 -16.87 1.96 3.08
C PRO A 66 -15.55 1.19 3.09
N HIS A 67 -15.51 0.07 2.41
CA HIS A 67 -14.32 -0.75 2.28
C HIS A 67 -14.13 -1.20 0.82
N TYR A 68 -12.91 -1.59 0.50
CA TYR A 68 -12.56 -2.06 -0.83
C TYR A 68 -12.69 -3.58 -0.91
N SER A 69 -13.15 -4.08 -2.05
CA SER A 69 -13.03 -5.47 -2.46
C SER A 69 -12.04 -5.59 -3.61
N TYR A 70 -11.57 -6.79 -3.88
CA TYR A 70 -10.80 -7.04 -5.09
C TYR A 70 -11.68 -6.85 -6.32
N ASP A 71 -11.35 -5.87 -7.15
CA ASP A 71 -12.06 -5.55 -8.38
C ASP A 71 -11.07 -5.06 -9.45
N PRO A 72 -10.57 -5.97 -10.31
CA PRO A 72 -9.63 -5.61 -11.37
C PRO A 72 -10.18 -4.58 -12.36
N ALA A 73 -11.50 -4.56 -12.62
CA ALA A 73 -12.10 -3.58 -13.51
C ALA A 73 -12.10 -2.19 -12.89
N MET A 74 -12.44 -2.07 -11.62
CA MET A 74 -12.35 -0.80 -10.89
C MET A 74 -10.90 -0.36 -10.72
N CYS A 75 -9.95 -1.30 -10.51
CA CYS A 75 -8.53 -0.98 -10.48
C CYS A 75 -8.08 -0.35 -11.81
N GLU A 76 -8.46 -0.94 -12.94
CA GLU A 76 -8.15 -0.41 -14.28
C GLU A 76 -8.75 0.98 -14.49
N GLU A 77 -10.02 1.19 -14.11
CA GLU A 77 -10.67 2.50 -14.23
C GLU A 77 -9.97 3.58 -13.38
N GLU A 78 -9.59 3.26 -12.16
CA GLU A 78 -8.85 4.20 -11.30
C GLU A 78 -7.45 4.51 -11.88
N LEU A 79 -6.77 3.53 -12.48
CA LEU A 79 -5.49 3.75 -13.18
C LEU A 79 -5.62 4.69 -14.39
N LYS A 80 -6.76 4.61 -15.11
CA LYS A 80 -7.05 5.51 -16.24
C LYS A 80 -7.28 6.96 -15.80
N LEU A 81 -7.77 7.17 -14.59
CA LEU A 81 -8.02 8.50 -14.02
C LEU A 81 -6.79 9.09 -13.33
N ALA A 82 -5.89 8.23 -12.85
CA ALA A 82 -4.74 8.64 -12.03
C ALA A 82 -3.81 9.61 -12.77
N TRP A 83 -3.42 10.69 -12.05
CA TRP A 83 -2.54 11.73 -12.58
C TRP A 83 -3.03 12.29 -13.94
N ASP A 84 -4.33 12.58 -14.01
CA ASP A 84 -4.98 13.09 -15.23
C ASP A 84 -4.73 12.19 -16.46
N GLY A 85 -4.74 10.86 -16.25
CA GLY A 85 -4.53 9.85 -17.29
C GLY A 85 -3.07 9.51 -17.61
N GLN A 86 -2.11 10.22 -17.04
CA GLN A 86 -0.68 10.00 -17.33
C GLN A 86 -0.19 8.62 -16.88
N VAL A 87 -0.74 8.08 -15.78
CA VAL A 87 -0.41 6.72 -15.31
C VAL A 87 -0.80 5.69 -16.37
N TRP A 88 -2.00 5.82 -16.91
CA TRP A 88 -2.47 4.91 -17.97
C TRP A 88 -1.65 5.04 -19.25
N GLU A 89 -1.29 6.23 -19.63
CA GLU A 89 -0.50 6.48 -20.86
C GLU A 89 0.92 5.93 -20.74
N LYS A 90 1.63 6.29 -19.66
CA LYS A 90 3.08 6.07 -19.53
C LYS A 90 3.46 4.80 -18.77
N GLY A 91 2.57 4.31 -17.90
CA GLY A 91 2.92 3.31 -16.89
C GLY A 91 3.71 3.87 -15.73
N PHE A 92 4.13 2.99 -14.84
CA PHE A 92 5.00 3.33 -13.71
C PHE A 92 5.92 2.18 -13.31
N ARG A 93 7.00 2.53 -12.61
CA ARG A 93 7.91 1.58 -11.99
C ARG A 93 8.26 2.03 -10.58
N MET A 94 8.05 1.18 -9.59
CA MET A 94 8.42 1.48 -8.20
C MET A 94 8.71 0.22 -7.40
N GLN A 95 9.38 0.38 -6.26
CA GLN A 95 9.67 -0.70 -5.34
C GLN A 95 8.80 -0.61 -4.09
N VAL A 96 8.18 -1.73 -3.73
CA VAL A 96 7.42 -1.89 -2.48
C VAL A 96 8.28 -2.61 -1.45
N GLY A 97 8.53 -1.95 -0.33
CA GLY A 97 9.41 -2.45 0.72
C GLY A 97 8.70 -3.32 1.74
N PHE A 98 9.38 -4.37 2.18
CA PHE A 98 9.02 -5.17 3.35
C PHE A 98 10.28 -5.65 4.07
N ASN A 99 10.15 -6.16 5.32
CA ASN A 99 11.29 -6.74 6.02
C ASN A 99 11.51 -8.21 5.61
N THR A 100 12.75 -8.57 5.32
CA THR A 100 13.13 -9.95 4.98
C THR A 100 12.75 -10.94 6.08
N GLY A 101 12.41 -12.16 5.67
CA GLY A 101 11.97 -13.23 6.58
C GLY A 101 10.49 -13.20 6.93
N ASN A 102 9.76 -12.16 6.54
CA ASN A 102 8.31 -12.09 6.74
C ASN A 102 7.57 -12.49 5.46
N VAL A 103 7.17 -13.75 5.38
CA VAL A 103 6.52 -14.34 4.20
C VAL A 103 5.14 -13.71 3.94
N THR A 104 4.36 -13.44 4.98
CA THR A 104 3.02 -12.84 4.83
C THR A 104 3.09 -11.44 4.23
N ARG A 105 4.06 -10.62 4.64
CA ARG A 105 4.29 -9.30 4.04
C ARG A 105 4.80 -9.39 2.60
N GLN A 106 5.65 -10.37 2.32
CA GLN A 106 6.11 -10.62 0.95
C GLN A 106 4.95 -10.99 0.04
N THR A 107 4.03 -11.85 0.51
CA THR A 107 2.84 -12.25 -0.25
C THR A 107 1.97 -11.06 -0.63
N ILE A 108 1.80 -10.07 0.25
CA ILE A 108 1.07 -8.84 -0.09
C ILE A 108 1.67 -8.16 -1.34
N VAL A 109 3.00 -8.01 -1.35
CA VAL A 109 3.67 -7.35 -2.49
C VAL A 109 3.58 -8.20 -3.76
N GLN A 110 3.65 -9.53 -3.63
CA GLN A 110 3.51 -10.47 -4.76
C GLN A 110 2.11 -10.40 -5.39
N ILE A 111 1.06 -10.31 -4.59
CA ILE A 111 -0.32 -10.15 -5.07
C ILE A 111 -0.45 -8.84 -5.85
N LEU A 112 0.02 -7.72 -5.30
CA LEU A 112 -0.01 -6.44 -6.01
C LEU A 112 0.77 -6.50 -7.32
N GLN A 113 2.00 -7.05 -7.30
CA GLN A 113 2.83 -7.19 -8.50
C GLN A 113 2.12 -8.00 -9.59
N ALA A 114 1.53 -9.14 -9.23
CA ALA A 114 0.84 -10.02 -10.16
C ALA A 114 -0.39 -9.34 -10.76
N ASN A 115 -1.21 -8.70 -9.92
CA ASN A 115 -2.47 -8.10 -10.34
C ASN A 115 -2.25 -6.85 -11.20
N PHE A 116 -1.30 -5.97 -10.86
CA PHE A 116 -0.96 -4.83 -11.70
C PHE A 116 -0.40 -5.28 -13.05
N ARG A 117 0.48 -6.28 -13.05
CA ARG A 117 1.05 -6.83 -14.29
C ARG A 117 0.00 -7.52 -15.17
N ALA A 118 -1.04 -8.08 -14.58
CA ALA A 118 -2.15 -8.70 -15.32
C ALA A 118 -3.01 -7.66 -16.05
N ILE A 119 -3.12 -6.43 -15.54
CA ILE A 119 -3.79 -5.33 -16.24
C ILE A 119 -2.93 -4.87 -17.42
N ASP A 120 -1.68 -4.49 -17.17
CA ASP A 120 -0.73 -4.12 -18.22
C ASP A 120 0.71 -4.28 -17.69
N PRO A 121 1.64 -4.92 -18.43
CA PRO A 121 3.04 -5.08 -18.03
C PRO A 121 3.80 -3.78 -17.77
N LYS A 122 3.31 -2.63 -18.22
CA LYS A 122 3.91 -1.32 -17.95
C LYS A 122 3.70 -0.84 -16.49
N PHE A 123 2.80 -1.46 -15.73
CA PHE A 123 2.60 -1.17 -14.31
C PHE A 123 3.50 -2.07 -13.46
N GLN A 124 4.69 -1.55 -13.13
CA GLN A 124 5.76 -2.34 -12.54
C GLN A 124 5.85 -2.09 -11.04
N VAL A 125 5.31 -3.02 -10.27
CA VAL A 125 5.50 -3.14 -8.81
C VAL A 125 6.64 -4.12 -8.55
N GLU A 126 7.79 -3.62 -8.10
CA GLU A 126 8.95 -4.44 -7.78
C GLU A 126 9.00 -4.75 -6.28
N ILE A 127 9.41 -5.95 -5.94
CA ILE A 127 9.49 -6.44 -4.56
C ILE A 127 10.89 -6.16 -4.02
N ILE A 128 10.98 -5.47 -2.86
CA ILE A 128 12.25 -5.32 -2.17
C ILE A 128 12.16 -5.72 -0.70
N GLY A 129 12.86 -6.81 -0.34
CA GLY A 129 13.06 -7.25 1.03
C GLY A 129 14.32 -6.63 1.63
N LEU A 130 14.21 -6.03 2.81
CA LEU A 130 15.32 -5.44 3.53
C LEU A 130 15.42 -6.00 4.94
N PRO A 131 16.63 -6.15 5.51
CA PRO A 131 16.80 -6.42 6.93
C PRO A 131 16.06 -5.36 7.75
N TRP A 132 15.48 -5.77 8.89
CA TRP A 132 14.64 -4.89 9.70
C TRP A 132 15.25 -3.52 10.02
N PRO A 133 16.55 -3.39 10.43
CA PRO A 133 17.13 -2.07 10.71
C PRO A 133 17.13 -1.15 9.47
N SER A 134 17.48 -1.69 8.30
CA SER A 134 17.50 -0.94 7.03
C SER A 134 16.11 -0.56 6.57
N PHE A 135 15.16 -1.48 6.71
CA PHE A 135 13.75 -1.24 6.40
C PHE A 135 13.17 -0.12 7.27
N LEU A 136 13.38 -0.20 8.59
CA LEU A 136 12.92 0.82 9.53
C LEU A 136 13.57 2.19 9.29
N ALA A 137 14.85 2.22 8.95
CA ALA A 137 15.55 3.46 8.56
C ALA A 137 14.93 4.07 7.29
N GLY A 138 14.58 3.24 6.30
CA GLY A 138 13.90 3.66 5.08
C GLY A 138 12.50 4.26 5.35
N ILE A 139 11.71 3.62 6.22
CA ILE A 139 10.41 4.14 6.67
C ILE A 139 10.57 5.52 7.35
N ARG A 140 11.49 5.61 8.31
CA ARG A 140 11.73 6.86 9.07
C ARG A 140 12.17 8.02 8.17
N ALA A 141 12.91 7.70 7.12
CA ALA A 141 13.37 8.68 6.12
C ALA A 141 12.35 8.93 5.00
N ALA A 142 11.13 8.36 5.07
CA ALA A 142 10.08 8.45 4.06
C ALA A 142 10.57 8.14 2.63
N ARG A 143 11.42 7.10 2.49
CA ARG A 143 12.04 6.74 1.21
C ARG A 143 11.16 5.86 0.33
N PHE A 144 10.29 5.04 0.93
CA PHE A 144 9.42 4.14 0.17
C PHE A 144 8.20 4.88 -0.36
N PRO A 145 7.81 4.70 -1.63
CA PRO A 145 6.52 5.17 -2.13
C PRO A 145 5.37 4.47 -1.42
N ILE A 146 5.54 3.16 -1.16
CA ILE A 146 4.66 2.32 -0.35
C ILE A 146 5.49 1.23 0.34
N PHE A 147 5.09 0.79 1.50
CA PHE A 147 5.73 -0.30 2.22
C PHE A 147 4.70 -1.15 2.97
N VAL A 148 5.07 -2.39 3.25
CA VAL A 148 4.24 -3.32 4.03
C VAL A 148 4.86 -3.53 5.39
N SER A 149 4.12 -3.14 6.43
CA SER A 149 4.53 -3.28 7.82
C SER A 149 3.38 -3.82 8.68
N GLY A 150 3.57 -3.93 9.97
CA GLY A 150 2.56 -4.29 10.94
C GLY A 150 2.62 -3.37 12.15
N TRP A 151 1.50 -3.24 12.81
CA TRP A 151 1.37 -2.53 14.06
C TRP A 151 0.73 -3.43 15.10
N GLY A 152 1.28 -3.49 16.30
CA GLY A 152 0.67 -4.08 17.48
C GLY A 152 0.34 -2.96 18.46
N GLU A 153 -0.84 -3.01 19.05
CA GLU A 153 -1.21 -2.02 20.06
C GLU A 153 -0.44 -2.23 21.36
N ASP A 154 0.04 -1.13 21.93
CA ASP A 154 0.65 -1.12 23.28
C ASP A 154 -0.43 -1.05 24.36
N ILE A 155 -1.56 -0.40 24.06
CA ILE A 155 -2.72 -0.23 24.92
C ILE A 155 -3.97 -0.48 24.08
N HIS A 156 -4.92 -1.24 24.59
CA HIS A 156 -6.18 -1.55 23.91
C HIS A 156 -7.12 -0.32 23.92
N ASP A 157 -6.80 0.64 23.04
CA ASP A 157 -7.49 1.92 22.93
C ASP A 157 -7.46 2.40 21.47
N PRO A 158 -8.55 2.97 20.93
CA PRO A 158 -8.60 3.51 19.58
C PRO A 158 -7.51 4.54 19.27
N HIS A 159 -7.08 5.31 20.26
CA HIS A 159 -6.02 6.30 20.12
C HIS A 159 -4.69 5.65 19.69
N ASN A 160 -4.40 4.42 20.12
CA ASN A 160 -3.19 3.70 19.76
C ASN A 160 -3.11 3.37 18.25
N TRP A 161 -4.25 3.40 17.57
CA TRP A 161 -4.38 3.19 16.12
C TRP A 161 -4.53 4.53 15.37
N ALA A 162 -5.42 5.39 15.84
CA ALA A 162 -5.72 6.65 15.15
C ALA A 162 -4.54 7.64 15.19
N GLN A 163 -3.95 7.85 16.36
CA GLN A 163 -2.90 8.85 16.52
C GLN A 163 -1.67 8.60 15.65
N PRO A 164 -1.05 7.40 15.61
CA PRO A 164 0.15 7.18 14.82
C PRO A 164 -0.07 7.39 13.31
N PHE A 165 -1.22 6.98 12.79
CA PHE A 165 -1.47 6.87 11.36
C PHE A 165 -2.25 8.03 10.76
N LEU A 166 -3.02 8.78 11.56
CA LEU A 166 -3.81 9.92 11.08
C LEU A 166 -3.16 11.27 11.36
N VAL A 167 -2.52 11.45 12.52
CA VAL A 167 -1.97 12.75 12.95
C VAL A 167 -0.54 12.67 13.46
N GLY A 168 -0.03 11.48 13.70
CA GLY A 168 1.27 11.26 14.32
C GLY A 168 2.41 11.03 13.33
N THR A 169 3.44 10.37 13.83
CA THR A 169 4.71 10.17 13.14
C THR A 169 4.58 9.42 11.82
N TYR A 170 3.70 8.41 11.74
CA TYR A 170 3.51 7.64 10.52
C TYR A 170 2.70 8.42 9.49
N ALA A 171 1.70 9.19 9.91
CA ALA A 171 0.98 10.10 9.02
C ALA A 171 1.94 11.08 8.33
N ALA A 172 2.83 11.72 9.09
CA ALA A 172 3.82 12.65 8.56
C ALA A 172 4.80 12.01 7.56
N ARG A 173 5.07 10.69 7.69
CA ARG A 173 5.96 9.95 6.79
C ARG A 173 5.28 9.47 5.50
N GLN A 174 3.97 9.44 5.47
CA GLN A 174 3.21 8.99 4.30
C GLN A 174 3.13 10.04 3.19
N LYS A 175 3.51 11.28 3.49
CA LYS A 175 3.43 12.42 2.53
C LYS A 175 2.07 12.55 1.86
N LEU A 176 1.02 12.22 2.58
CA LEU A 176 -0.35 12.44 2.14
C LEU A 176 -0.69 13.93 2.25
N PRO A 177 -1.57 14.45 1.38
CA PRO A 177 -2.00 15.85 1.44
C PRO A 177 -2.76 16.16 2.72
#